data_11ee1920e1def60847123c1d41ac0737
#
_entry.id   11ee1920e1def60847123c1d41ac0737
#
_cell.length_a   1.000
_cell.length_b   1.000
_cell.length_c   1.000
_cell.angle_alpha   90.00
_cell.angle_beta   90.00
_cell.angle_gamma   90.00
#
_symmetry.space_group_name_H-M   'P 1'
#
loop_
_entity.id
_entity.type
_entity.pdbx_description
1 polymer ?
#
loop_
_entity_poly.entity_id
_entity_poly.type
_entity_poly.pdbx_seq_one_letter_code
_entity_poly.pdbx_strand_id
1 'polypeptide(L)'
;MKTNRVLTLVCILGLTAGLAGAPAAAQTTAPASLDAILKQVSVYDGGIASDAVWHLRAYVHARKDDPAGRAECEAKLLAFLKGPATQPAKMAAVRLLRVVAGDTAIPALQPMVGDPKFSDFAIYVLQPMPGAAAEAALVNALKSARGAQRAAVVAALGQRRATTALPLLEPMLKDPTLAAPAAVAIGRIGGTAASQALASAYAAASGDSKRLLAASMLEAADGLLAAKETEAAGGLFATLAADRALPVPMRRAALMGNI
;
A
#
# COMPACT_ATOMS: atom_id res chain seq x y z
N MET A 1 -6.69 -39.56 70.05
CA MET A 1 -7.28 -38.98 71.30
C MET A 1 -8.03 -37.72 70.84
N LYS A 2 -9.35 -37.86 70.86
CA LYS A 2 -10.30 -37.12 71.71
C LYS A 2 -10.33 -35.63 71.38
N THR A 3 -11.37 -35.21 70.76
CA THR A 3 -12.65 -34.55 71.17
C THR A 3 -12.51 -33.05 71.13
N ASN A 4 -13.42 -32.21 70.76
CA ASN A 4 -14.88 -32.15 70.74
C ASN A 4 -15.30 -30.80 70.10
N ARG A 5 -16.34 -30.81 69.35
CA ARG A 5 -17.52 -29.93 69.28
C ARG A 5 -17.45 -28.58 70.00
N VAL A 6 -17.91 -27.49 69.37
CA VAL A 6 -19.14 -26.82 69.77
C VAL A 6 -19.67 -25.95 68.60
N LEU A 7 -20.92 -26.13 68.31
CA LEU A 7 -21.83 -25.32 67.50
C LEU A 7 -22.08 -24.00 68.19
N THR A 8 -22.05 -22.88 67.47
CA THR A 8 -22.81 -21.70 67.88
C THR A 8 -23.46 -21.08 66.67
N LEU A 9 -24.77 -21.23 66.65
CA LEU A 9 -25.72 -20.64 65.74
C LEU A 9 -25.95 -19.18 66.20
N VAL A 10 -25.65 -18.18 65.37
CA VAL A 10 -26.15 -16.80 65.61
C VAL A 10 -26.87 -16.36 64.32
N CYS A 11 -28.16 -16.34 64.42
CA CYS A 11 -29.06 -15.60 63.50
C CYS A 11 -28.84 -14.08 63.68
N ILE A 12 -28.49 -13.41 62.59
CA ILE A 12 -28.73 -11.96 62.50
C ILE A 12 -29.52 -11.67 61.22
N LEU A 13 -30.70 -11.09 61.46
CA LEU A 13 -31.65 -10.60 60.46
C LEU A 13 -31.04 -9.53 59.55
N GLY A 14 -31.38 -9.64 58.30
CA GLY A 14 -31.89 -8.65 57.38
C GLY A 14 -31.22 -7.28 57.29
N LEU A 15 -30.58 -7.06 56.13
CA LEU A 15 -30.70 -5.76 55.42
C LEU A 15 -30.57 -6.05 53.91
N THR A 16 -31.70 -6.14 53.22
CA THR A 16 -31.78 -6.11 51.77
C THR A 16 -31.55 -4.67 51.30
N ALA A 17 -30.28 -4.29 51.07
CA ALA A 17 -29.98 -3.11 50.29
C ALA A 17 -30.03 -3.52 48.83
N GLY A 18 -31.03 -3.03 48.11
CA GLY A 18 -31.18 -3.15 46.67
C GLY A 18 -29.99 -2.59 45.96
N LEU A 19 -29.12 -3.45 45.44
CA LEU A 19 -28.17 -3.09 44.39
C LEU A 19 -29.00 -2.83 43.13
N ALA A 20 -29.26 -1.54 42.88
CA ALA A 20 -29.69 -1.07 41.56
C ALA A 20 -28.68 -1.61 40.56
N GLY A 21 -29.12 -2.57 39.74
CA GLY A 21 -28.31 -3.13 38.66
C GLY A 21 -27.84 -1.98 37.77
N ALA A 22 -26.52 -1.82 37.64
CA ALA A 22 -25.96 -1.01 36.60
C ALA A 22 -26.55 -1.51 35.26
N PRO A 23 -26.96 -0.62 34.35
CA PRO A 23 -27.48 -1.04 33.07
C PRO A 23 -26.38 -1.91 32.43
N ALA A 24 -26.73 -3.17 32.15
CA ALA A 24 -25.87 -4.06 31.36
C ALA A 24 -25.57 -3.31 30.04
N ALA A 25 -24.32 -2.91 29.87
CA ALA A 25 -23.87 -2.38 28.61
C ALA A 25 -24.33 -3.37 27.53
N ALA A 26 -25.19 -2.91 26.64
CA ALA A 26 -25.72 -3.72 25.56
C ALA A 26 -24.52 -4.26 24.79
N GLN A 27 -24.21 -5.53 25.01
CA GLN A 27 -23.24 -6.24 24.18
C GLN A 27 -23.86 -6.26 22.79
N THR A 28 -23.41 -5.35 21.93
CA THR A 28 -23.75 -5.37 20.51
C THR A 28 -23.16 -6.69 19.97
N THR A 29 -24.02 -7.71 19.87
CA THR A 29 -23.64 -8.97 19.24
C THR A 29 -23.11 -8.65 17.84
N ALA A 30 -21.88 -9.08 17.55
CA ALA A 30 -21.27 -8.89 16.24
C ALA A 30 -22.23 -9.39 15.14
N PRO A 31 -22.47 -8.62 14.07
CA PRO A 31 -23.39 -9.00 13.03
C PRO A 31 -22.93 -10.31 12.38
N ALA A 32 -23.87 -11.25 12.22
CA ALA A 32 -23.60 -12.62 11.80
C ALA A 32 -23.12 -12.76 10.34
N SER A 33 -23.30 -11.75 9.49
CA SER A 33 -22.91 -11.80 8.06
C SER A 33 -22.10 -10.60 7.62
N LEU A 34 -21.25 -10.82 6.60
CA LEU A 34 -20.45 -9.73 6.00
C LEU A 34 -21.33 -8.60 5.43
N ASP A 35 -22.48 -8.94 4.84
CA ASP A 35 -23.41 -7.94 4.30
C ASP A 35 -23.97 -7.03 5.37
N ALA A 36 -24.33 -7.58 6.54
CA ALA A 36 -24.78 -6.80 7.68
C ALA A 36 -23.69 -5.86 8.21
N ILE A 37 -22.45 -6.34 8.27
CA ILE A 37 -21.28 -5.54 8.66
C ILE A 37 -21.06 -4.40 7.67
N LEU A 38 -21.02 -4.71 6.36
CA LEU A 38 -20.80 -3.73 5.30
C LEU A 38 -21.89 -2.65 5.29
N LYS A 39 -23.15 -3.03 5.55
CA LYS A 39 -24.25 -2.06 5.70
C LYS A 39 -23.98 -1.09 6.86
N GLN A 40 -23.51 -1.55 8.00
CA GLN A 40 -23.14 -0.68 9.12
C GLN A 40 -21.93 0.20 8.80
N VAL A 41 -20.92 -0.36 8.12
CA VAL A 41 -19.71 0.38 7.71
C VAL A 41 -20.04 1.44 6.67
N SER A 42 -21.08 1.29 5.82
CA SER A 42 -21.34 2.19 4.70
C SER A 42 -21.53 3.66 5.09
N VAL A 43 -21.94 3.92 6.32
CA VAL A 43 -22.16 5.26 6.89
C VAL A 43 -20.99 5.75 7.77
N TYR A 44 -19.90 5.01 7.86
CA TYR A 44 -18.71 5.41 8.64
C TYR A 44 -18.12 6.70 8.09
N ASP A 45 -17.92 7.70 8.94
CA ASP A 45 -17.51 9.06 8.59
C ASP A 45 -16.00 9.35 8.81
N GLY A 46 -15.25 8.36 9.32
CA GLY A 46 -13.80 8.52 9.58
C GLY A 46 -13.44 8.94 10.99
N GLY A 47 -14.42 9.05 11.90
CA GLY A 47 -14.17 9.32 13.31
C GLY A 47 -13.46 8.18 14.05
N ILE A 48 -13.41 8.29 15.38
CA ILE A 48 -12.80 7.29 16.27
C ILE A 48 -13.41 5.91 15.98
N ALA A 49 -12.56 4.89 15.94
CA ALA A 49 -12.85 3.52 15.49
C ALA A 49 -14.29 3.06 15.82
N SER A 50 -15.13 2.92 14.78
CA SER A 50 -16.46 2.39 14.97
C SER A 50 -16.39 0.86 15.14
N ASP A 51 -17.24 0.31 16.00
CA ASP A 51 -17.36 -1.15 16.18
C ASP A 51 -17.58 -1.87 14.84
N ALA A 52 -18.33 -1.23 13.92
CA ALA A 52 -18.56 -1.78 12.58
C ALA A 52 -17.27 -1.99 11.77
N VAL A 53 -16.33 -1.03 11.81
CA VAL A 53 -15.02 -1.17 11.12
C VAL A 53 -14.16 -2.23 11.81
N TRP A 54 -14.21 -2.32 13.14
CA TRP A 54 -13.54 -3.39 13.88
C TRP A 54 -14.12 -4.77 13.53
N HIS A 55 -15.44 -4.91 13.49
CA HIS A 55 -16.11 -6.16 13.09
C HIS A 55 -15.76 -6.55 11.65
N LEU A 56 -15.71 -5.59 10.72
CA LEU A 56 -15.29 -5.84 9.35
C LEU A 56 -13.86 -6.39 9.31
N ARG A 57 -12.96 -5.76 10.05
CA ARG A 57 -11.56 -6.22 10.14
C ARG A 57 -11.48 -7.63 10.72
N ALA A 58 -12.13 -7.89 11.84
CA ALA A 58 -12.13 -9.20 12.48
C ALA A 58 -12.70 -10.29 11.55
N TYR A 59 -13.81 -9.98 10.85
CA TYR A 59 -14.45 -10.91 9.91
C TYR A 59 -13.51 -11.30 8.77
N VAL A 60 -12.86 -10.33 8.12
CA VAL A 60 -11.96 -10.55 6.99
C VAL A 60 -10.68 -11.28 7.44
N HIS A 61 -10.08 -10.87 8.57
CA HIS A 61 -8.87 -11.54 9.07
C HIS A 61 -9.12 -12.99 9.50
N ALA A 62 -10.29 -13.32 10.02
CA ALA A 62 -10.64 -14.69 10.36
C ALA A 62 -10.80 -15.60 9.13
N ARG A 63 -10.96 -15.03 7.93
CA ARG A 63 -11.23 -15.77 6.67
C ARG A 63 -10.13 -15.63 5.61
N LYS A 64 -9.08 -14.85 5.87
CA LYS A 64 -8.03 -14.59 4.88
C LYS A 64 -7.26 -15.85 4.43
N ASP A 65 -7.20 -16.87 5.28
CA ASP A 65 -6.48 -18.12 5.04
C ASP A 65 -7.41 -19.27 4.58
N ASP A 66 -8.74 -19.07 4.61
CA ASP A 66 -9.74 -19.97 4.05
C ASP A 66 -10.06 -19.54 2.59
N PRO A 67 -9.81 -20.38 1.57
CA PRO A 67 -10.02 -20.01 0.17
C PRO A 67 -11.44 -19.53 -0.15
N ALA A 68 -12.47 -20.18 0.40
CA ALA A 68 -13.86 -19.83 0.15
C ALA A 68 -14.24 -18.52 0.85
N GLY A 69 -13.87 -18.36 2.11
CA GLY A 69 -14.10 -17.13 2.88
C GLY A 69 -13.32 -15.96 2.33
N ARG A 70 -12.10 -16.18 1.84
CA ARG A 70 -11.29 -15.16 1.16
C ARG A 70 -11.97 -14.68 -0.13
N ALA A 71 -12.46 -15.60 -0.97
CA ALA A 71 -13.16 -15.27 -2.22
C ALA A 71 -14.48 -14.52 -1.95
N GLU A 72 -15.24 -14.93 -0.92
CA GLU A 72 -16.44 -14.19 -0.48
C GLU A 72 -16.08 -12.76 -0.06
N CYS A 73 -15.06 -12.59 0.80
CA CYS A 73 -14.62 -11.27 1.25
C CYS A 73 -14.17 -10.39 0.08
N GLU A 74 -13.37 -10.94 -0.84
CA GLU A 74 -12.91 -10.24 -2.04
C GLU A 74 -14.09 -9.72 -2.87
N ALA A 75 -15.02 -10.60 -3.24
CA ALA A 75 -16.17 -10.25 -4.07
C ALA A 75 -17.05 -9.16 -3.43
N LYS A 76 -17.37 -9.32 -2.14
CA LYS A 76 -18.23 -8.37 -1.41
C LYS A 76 -17.55 -7.02 -1.18
N LEU A 77 -16.24 -7.00 -0.89
CA LEU A 77 -15.50 -5.76 -0.75
C LEU A 77 -15.39 -5.01 -2.08
N LEU A 78 -15.16 -5.69 -3.21
CA LEU A 78 -15.16 -5.10 -4.55
C LEU A 78 -16.53 -4.50 -4.90
N ALA A 79 -17.62 -5.21 -4.61
CA ALA A 79 -18.97 -4.69 -4.80
C ALA A 79 -19.26 -3.46 -3.92
N PHE A 80 -18.82 -3.48 -2.66
CA PHE A 80 -18.97 -2.38 -1.73
C PHE A 80 -18.30 -1.09 -2.21
N LEU A 81 -17.13 -1.18 -2.84
CA LEU A 81 -16.43 0.00 -3.38
C LEU A 81 -17.24 0.73 -4.45
N LYS A 82 -18.04 0.01 -5.22
CA LYS A 82 -18.91 0.56 -6.29
C LYS A 82 -20.25 1.07 -5.74
N GLY A 83 -20.62 0.64 -4.53
CA GLY A 83 -21.90 0.98 -3.89
C GLY A 83 -21.92 2.37 -3.25
N PRO A 84 -23.10 2.76 -2.74
CA PRO A 84 -23.27 3.99 -1.98
C PRO A 84 -22.66 3.83 -0.58
N ALA A 85 -21.49 4.44 -0.38
CA ALA A 85 -20.79 4.47 0.90
C ALA A 85 -19.92 5.72 1.00
N THR A 86 -19.64 6.16 2.21
CA THR A 86 -18.75 7.30 2.46
C THR A 86 -17.32 6.99 2.02
N GLN A 87 -16.51 8.01 1.73
CA GLN A 87 -15.09 7.81 1.39
C GLN A 87 -14.30 7.12 2.51
N PRO A 88 -14.44 7.49 3.81
CA PRO A 88 -13.79 6.76 4.89
C PRO A 88 -14.21 5.28 4.96
N ALA A 89 -15.47 4.96 4.70
CA ALA A 89 -15.97 3.58 4.64
C ALA A 89 -15.30 2.79 3.50
N LYS A 90 -15.22 3.39 2.30
CA LYS A 90 -14.53 2.79 1.16
C LYS A 90 -13.04 2.58 1.43
N MET A 91 -12.37 3.54 2.07
CA MET A 91 -10.97 3.40 2.45
C MET A 91 -10.76 2.26 3.46
N ALA A 92 -11.68 2.09 4.44
CA ALA A 92 -11.62 0.96 5.37
C ALA A 92 -11.76 -0.38 4.63
N ALA A 93 -12.70 -0.47 3.68
CA ALA A 93 -12.88 -1.67 2.83
C ALA A 93 -11.66 -1.96 1.93
N VAL A 94 -11.06 -0.94 1.32
CA VAL A 94 -9.85 -1.09 0.48
C VAL A 94 -8.66 -1.63 1.24
N ARG A 95 -8.46 -1.17 2.49
CA ARG A 95 -7.38 -1.70 3.34
C ARG A 95 -7.53 -3.19 3.61
N LEU A 96 -8.76 -3.68 3.69
CA LEU A 96 -9.05 -5.09 3.91
C LEU A 96 -9.06 -5.88 2.59
N LEU A 97 -9.52 -5.27 1.50
CA LEU A 97 -9.39 -5.86 0.17
C LEU A 97 -7.92 -6.16 -0.16
N ARG A 98 -6.99 -5.29 0.21
CA ARG A 98 -5.54 -5.52 0.07
C ARG A 98 -5.05 -6.80 0.77
N VAL A 99 -5.75 -7.26 1.83
CA VAL A 99 -5.39 -8.49 2.57
C VAL A 99 -5.88 -9.75 1.86
N VAL A 100 -7.04 -9.66 1.18
CA VAL A 100 -7.71 -10.83 0.59
C VAL A 100 -7.65 -10.89 -0.94
N ALA A 101 -7.36 -9.78 -1.62
CA ALA A 101 -7.34 -9.74 -3.07
C ALA A 101 -6.31 -10.72 -3.66
N GLY A 102 -6.74 -11.45 -4.67
CA GLY A 102 -5.94 -12.32 -5.50
C GLY A 102 -6.08 -11.94 -6.97
N ASP A 103 -5.52 -12.78 -7.87
CA ASP A 103 -5.58 -12.53 -9.32
C ASP A 103 -7.02 -12.44 -9.83
N THR A 104 -7.98 -13.04 -9.16
CA THR A 104 -9.41 -12.96 -9.43
C THR A 104 -9.98 -11.54 -9.27
N ALA A 105 -9.36 -10.69 -8.45
CA ALA A 105 -9.75 -9.29 -8.30
C ALA A 105 -9.30 -8.40 -9.47
N ILE A 106 -8.28 -8.80 -10.23
CA ILE A 106 -7.64 -7.97 -11.26
C ILE A 106 -8.61 -7.49 -12.35
N PRO A 107 -9.50 -8.32 -12.91
CA PRO A 107 -10.47 -7.87 -13.91
C PRO A 107 -11.43 -6.79 -13.41
N ALA A 108 -11.70 -6.75 -12.11
CA ALA A 108 -12.52 -5.72 -11.49
C ALA A 108 -11.72 -4.45 -11.14
N LEU A 109 -10.45 -4.59 -10.75
CA LEU A 109 -9.58 -3.48 -10.36
C LEU A 109 -8.99 -2.73 -11.56
N GLN A 110 -8.65 -3.43 -12.64
CA GLN A 110 -7.99 -2.83 -13.80
C GLN A 110 -8.77 -1.65 -14.43
N PRO A 111 -10.08 -1.73 -14.71
CA PRO A 111 -10.83 -0.58 -15.20
C PRO A 111 -10.95 0.55 -14.19
N MET A 112 -10.88 0.24 -12.89
CA MET A 112 -10.95 1.24 -11.82
C MET A 112 -9.70 2.15 -11.80
N VAL A 113 -8.55 1.69 -12.30
CA VAL A 113 -7.33 2.52 -12.37
C VAL A 113 -7.53 3.73 -13.28
N GLY A 114 -8.34 3.61 -14.33
CA GLY A 114 -8.68 4.70 -15.24
C GLY A 114 -9.79 5.63 -14.74
N ASP A 115 -10.51 5.26 -13.68
CA ASP A 115 -11.62 6.06 -13.13
C ASP A 115 -11.11 6.99 -12.00
N PRO A 116 -11.25 8.33 -12.15
CA PRO A 116 -10.79 9.28 -11.14
C PRO A 116 -11.32 9.04 -9.72
N LYS A 117 -12.50 8.41 -9.59
CA LYS A 117 -13.11 8.12 -8.29
C LYS A 117 -12.49 6.90 -7.59
N PHE A 118 -11.91 5.97 -8.36
CA PHE A 118 -11.47 4.68 -7.87
C PHE A 118 -9.99 4.39 -8.13
N SER A 119 -9.31 5.24 -8.90
CA SER A 119 -7.92 5.05 -9.30
C SER A 119 -6.99 4.76 -8.12
N ASP A 120 -7.05 5.62 -7.09
CA ASP A 120 -6.20 5.47 -5.91
C ASP A 120 -6.47 4.15 -5.17
N PHE A 121 -7.74 3.73 -5.10
CA PHE A 121 -8.13 2.48 -4.47
C PHE A 121 -7.57 1.27 -5.25
N ALA A 122 -7.75 1.28 -6.57
CA ALA A 122 -7.27 0.19 -7.41
C ALA A 122 -5.73 0.08 -7.38
N ILE A 123 -5.03 1.20 -7.50
CA ILE A 123 -3.56 1.25 -7.42
C ILE A 123 -3.09 0.77 -6.04
N TYR A 124 -3.72 1.21 -4.95
CA TYR A 124 -3.37 0.82 -3.59
C TYR A 124 -3.48 -0.70 -3.37
N VAL A 125 -4.42 -1.37 -4.03
CA VAL A 125 -4.57 -2.84 -3.97
C VAL A 125 -3.59 -3.53 -4.91
N LEU A 126 -3.52 -3.11 -6.19
CA LEU A 126 -2.69 -3.75 -7.21
C LEU A 126 -1.18 -3.64 -6.93
N GLN A 127 -0.74 -2.50 -6.37
CA GLN A 127 0.68 -2.23 -6.16
C GLN A 127 1.40 -3.29 -5.33
N PRO A 128 0.90 -3.76 -4.16
CA PRO A 128 1.56 -4.78 -3.37
C PRO A 128 1.19 -6.21 -3.75
N MET A 129 0.20 -6.42 -4.64
CA MET A 129 -0.20 -7.77 -5.05
C MET A 129 0.97 -8.48 -5.71
N PRO A 130 1.33 -9.71 -5.29
CA PRO A 130 2.40 -10.48 -5.91
C PRO A 130 2.00 -10.93 -7.32
N GLY A 131 2.98 -11.34 -8.10
CA GLY A 131 2.76 -11.96 -9.40
C GLY A 131 2.73 -11.01 -10.60
N ALA A 132 2.88 -11.61 -11.78
CA ALA A 132 2.98 -10.91 -13.05
C ALA A 132 1.62 -10.34 -13.52
N ALA A 133 0.50 -10.91 -13.09
CA ALA A 133 -0.82 -10.48 -13.51
C ALA A 133 -1.17 -9.07 -12.99
N ALA A 134 -0.86 -8.78 -11.73
CA ALA A 134 -1.03 -7.44 -11.15
C ALA A 134 -0.09 -6.41 -11.78
N GLU A 135 1.15 -6.81 -12.11
CA GLU A 135 2.09 -5.96 -12.85
C GLU A 135 1.56 -5.63 -14.24
N ALA A 136 1.12 -6.65 -15.00
CA ALA A 136 0.54 -6.47 -16.31
C ALA A 136 -0.70 -5.56 -16.29
N ALA A 137 -1.53 -5.64 -15.25
CA ALA A 137 -2.69 -4.76 -15.07
C ALA A 137 -2.26 -3.29 -14.93
N LEU A 138 -1.22 -2.99 -14.14
CA LEU A 138 -0.67 -1.64 -13.99
C LEU A 138 0.01 -1.15 -15.27
N VAL A 139 0.79 -2.00 -15.96
CA VAL A 139 1.41 -1.69 -17.26
C VAL A 139 0.35 -1.36 -18.32
N ASN A 140 -0.74 -2.13 -18.36
CA ASN A 140 -1.84 -1.85 -19.27
C ASN A 140 -2.57 -0.55 -18.89
N ALA A 141 -2.81 -0.30 -17.59
CA ALA A 141 -3.40 0.93 -17.12
C ALA A 141 -2.56 2.17 -17.48
N LEU A 142 -1.22 2.06 -17.47
CA LEU A 142 -0.32 3.13 -17.85
C LEU A 142 -0.56 3.66 -19.28
N LYS A 143 -1.00 2.79 -20.19
CA LYS A 143 -1.30 3.16 -21.59
C LYS A 143 -2.51 4.08 -21.72
N SER A 144 -3.49 3.93 -20.83
CA SER A 144 -4.77 4.67 -20.85
C SER A 144 -4.87 5.79 -19.81
N ALA A 145 -4.15 5.69 -18.69
CA ALA A 145 -4.14 6.68 -17.62
C ALA A 145 -3.62 8.05 -18.09
N ARG A 146 -4.14 9.14 -17.51
CA ARG A 146 -3.79 10.53 -17.83
C ARG A 146 -3.54 11.33 -16.56
N GLY A 147 -2.80 12.43 -16.70
CA GLY A 147 -2.56 13.38 -15.61
C GLY A 147 -2.04 12.73 -14.33
N ALA A 148 -2.64 13.07 -13.19
CA ALA A 148 -2.25 12.56 -11.87
C ALA A 148 -2.34 11.03 -11.75
N GLN A 149 -3.34 10.42 -12.37
CA GLN A 149 -3.50 8.96 -12.37
C GLN A 149 -2.32 8.26 -13.06
N ARG A 150 -1.86 8.83 -14.20
CA ARG A 150 -0.71 8.28 -14.90
C ARG A 150 0.56 8.35 -14.05
N ALA A 151 0.77 9.48 -13.37
CA ALA A 151 1.88 9.62 -12.42
C ALA A 151 1.81 8.63 -11.25
N ALA A 152 0.61 8.38 -10.72
CA ALA A 152 0.40 7.40 -9.66
C ALA A 152 0.69 5.96 -10.13
N VAL A 153 0.29 5.59 -11.35
CA VAL A 153 0.62 4.28 -11.94
C VAL A 153 2.13 4.15 -12.16
N VAL A 154 2.80 5.20 -12.66
CA VAL A 154 4.27 5.24 -12.79
C VAL A 154 4.94 4.98 -11.45
N ALA A 155 4.51 5.67 -10.39
CA ALA A 155 5.04 5.48 -9.05
C ALA A 155 4.82 4.05 -8.53
N ALA A 156 3.63 3.47 -8.77
CA ALA A 156 3.31 2.10 -8.37
C ALA A 156 4.19 1.06 -9.08
N LEU A 157 4.45 1.24 -10.38
CA LEU A 157 5.36 0.39 -11.16
C LEU A 157 6.81 0.48 -10.66
N GLY A 158 7.26 1.68 -10.29
CA GLY A 158 8.57 1.87 -9.66
C GLY A 158 8.68 1.14 -8.33
N GLN A 159 7.67 1.26 -7.46
CA GLN A 159 7.66 0.57 -6.16
C GLN A 159 7.61 -0.96 -6.30
N ARG A 160 6.97 -1.47 -7.33
CA ARG A 160 6.98 -2.90 -7.68
C ARG A 160 8.30 -3.37 -8.27
N ARG A 161 9.18 -2.46 -8.66
CA ARG A 161 10.39 -2.75 -9.45
C ARG A 161 10.06 -3.47 -10.76
N ALA A 162 9.00 -3.01 -11.43
CA ALA A 162 8.43 -3.61 -12.64
C ALA A 162 9.36 -3.37 -13.85
N THR A 163 10.30 -4.26 -14.09
CA THR A 163 11.24 -4.14 -15.22
C THR A 163 10.53 -4.12 -16.57
N THR A 164 9.39 -4.80 -16.70
CA THR A 164 8.56 -4.80 -17.91
C THR A 164 8.00 -3.42 -18.28
N ALA A 165 7.99 -2.48 -17.34
CA ALA A 165 7.51 -1.11 -17.57
C ALA A 165 8.61 -0.20 -18.16
N LEU A 166 9.89 -0.54 -18.10
CA LEU A 166 11.01 0.33 -18.54
C LEU A 166 10.80 0.92 -19.93
N PRO A 167 10.44 0.16 -20.98
CA PRO A 167 10.26 0.72 -22.32
C PRO A 167 9.16 1.79 -22.40
N LEU A 168 8.21 1.78 -21.48
CA LEU A 168 7.13 2.78 -21.39
C LEU A 168 7.53 3.99 -20.53
N LEU A 169 8.41 3.79 -19.56
CA LEU A 169 8.86 4.84 -18.63
C LEU A 169 9.98 5.71 -19.22
N GLU A 170 10.89 5.14 -19.99
CA GLU A 170 12.03 5.85 -20.59
C GLU A 170 11.61 7.09 -21.42
N PRO A 171 10.64 7.01 -22.34
CA PRO A 171 10.18 8.17 -23.07
C PRO A 171 9.60 9.29 -22.17
N MET A 172 9.08 8.90 -20.98
CA MET A 172 8.51 9.86 -20.02
C MET A 172 9.55 10.74 -19.34
N LEU A 173 10.84 10.38 -19.38
CA LEU A 173 11.93 11.22 -18.89
C LEU A 173 12.02 12.55 -19.66
N LYS A 174 11.42 12.63 -20.83
CA LYS A 174 11.36 13.84 -21.68
C LYS A 174 10.04 14.63 -21.51
N ASP A 175 9.07 14.07 -20.80
CA ASP A 175 7.76 14.70 -20.56
C ASP A 175 7.85 15.65 -19.34
N PRO A 176 7.58 16.94 -19.48
CA PRO A 176 7.70 17.91 -18.37
C PRO A 176 6.87 17.53 -17.13
N THR A 177 5.76 16.81 -17.31
CA THR A 177 4.84 16.46 -16.23
C THR A 177 5.16 15.09 -15.59
N LEU A 178 5.82 14.20 -16.34
CA LEU A 178 6.10 12.83 -15.94
C LEU A 178 7.58 12.53 -15.72
N ALA A 179 8.50 13.44 -16.12
CA ALA A 179 9.94 13.23 -15.98
C ALA A 179 10.33 12.92 -14.53
N ALA A 180 9.79 13.66 -13.57
CA ALA A 180 10.10 13.45 -12.16
C ALA A 180 9.59 12.08 -11.65
N PRO A 181 8.32 11.72 -11.77
CA PRO A 181 7.87 10.40 -11.35
C PRO A 181 8.52 9.26 -12.15
N ALA A 182 8.82 9.44 -13.42
CA ALA A 182 9.50 8.43 -14.23
C ALA A 182 10.95 8.19 -13.78
N ALA A 183 11.71 9.25 -13.53
CA ALA A 183 13.09 9.12 -13.04
C ALA A 183 13.15 8.36 -11.71
N VAL A 184 12.29 8.71 -10.76
CA VAL A 184 12.17 8.01 -9.46
C VAL A 184 11.76 6.55 -9.66
N ALA A 185 10.78 6.28 -10.54
CA ALA A 185 10.33 4.92 -10.80
C ALA A 185 11.44 4.06 -11.43
N ILE A 186 12.16 4.60 -12.43
CA ILE A 186 13.28 3.91 -13.10
C ILE A 186 14.42 3.65 -12.09
N GLY A 187 14.74 4.62 -11.23
CA GLY A 187 15.74 4.44 -10.17
C GLY A 187 15.40 3.28 -9.23
N ARG A 188 14.13 3.19 -8.81
CA ARG A 188 13.63 2.09 -7.96
C ARG A 188 13.57 0.74 -8.64
N ILE A 189 13.26 0.71 -9.93
CA ILE A 189 13.31 -0.51 -10.73
C ILE A 189 14.73 -1.07 -10.69
N GLY A 190 15.73 -0.21 -10.87
CA GLY A 190 17.13 -0.58 -10.77
C GLY A 190 17.59 -1.52 -11.89
N GLY A 191 18.77 -2.10 -11.69
CA GLY A 191 19.41 -2.95 -12.69
C GLY A 191 20.07 -2.17 -13.84
N THR A 192 20.85 -2.87 -14.65
CA THR A 192 21.71 -2.26 -15.68
C THR A 192 20.92 -1.44 -16.71
N ALA A 193 19.79 -1.97 -17.21
CA ALA A 193 18.96 -1.26 -18.21
C ALA A 193 18.39 0.06 -17.69
N ALA A 194 17.83 0.06 -16.46
CA ALA A 194 17.31 1.27 -15.82
C ALA A 194 18.42 2.31 -15.59
N SER A 195 19.59 1.86 -15.17
CA SER A 195 20.77 2.69 -14.94
C SER A 195 21.26 3.36 -16.23
N GLN A 196 21.28 2.63 -17.34
CA GLN A 196 21.64 3.16 -18.65
C GLN A 196 20.64 4.21 -19.14
N ALA A 197 19.34 3.96 -18.95
CA ALA A 197 18.28 4.93 -19.28
C ALA A 197 18.44 6.24 -18.49
N LEU A 198 18.69 6.15 -17.18
CA LEU A 198 18.92 7.32 -16.32
C LEU A 198 20.22 8.06 -16.72
N ALA A 199 21.31 7.35 -16.96
CA ALA A 199 22.59 7.96 -17.35
C ALA A 199 22.48 8.70 -18.69
N SER A 200 21.76 8.12 -19.66
CA SER A 200 21.50 8.75 -20.96
C SER A 200 20.68 10.04 -20.82
N ALA A 201 19.63 10.01 -20.00
CA ALA A 201 18.81 11.20 -19.71
C ALA A 201 19.61 12.25 -18.94
N TYR A 202 20.43 11.83 -17.98
CA TYR A 202 21.29 12.70 -17.19
C TYR A 202 22.30 13.48 -18.04
N ALA A 203 22.93 12.83 -19.00
CA ALA A 203 23.90 13.45 -19.90
C ALA A 203 23.28 14.62 -20.71
N ALA A 204 22.00 14.54 -21.05
CA ALA A 204 21.27 15.55 -21.80
C ALA A 204 20.58 16.62 -20.90
N ALA A 205 20.57 16.43 -19.58
CA ALA A 205 19.83 17.27 -18.66
C ALA A 205 20.66 18.42 -18.07
N SER A 206 19.97 19.46 -17.61
CA SER A 206 20.56 20.59 -16.89
C SER A 206 19.67 21.03 -15.74
N GLY A 207 20.19 21.90 -14.84
CA GLY A 207 19.42 22.50 -13.75
C GLY A 207 18.74 21.49 -12.82
N ASP A 208 17.47 21.70 -12.53
CA ASP A 208 16.68 20.87 -11.60
C ASP A 208 16.46 19.46 -12.12
N SER A 209 16.24 19.30 -13.42
CA SER A 209 16.11 17.98 -14.05
C SER A 209 17.37 17.13 -13.86
N LYS A 210 18.53 17.74 -13.97
CA LYS A 210 19.81 17.08 -13.76
C LYS A 210 19.97 16.61 -12.32
N ARG A 211 19.60 17.47 -11.34
CA ARG A 211 19.62 17.10 -9.93
C ARG A 211 18.67 15.94 -9.59
N LEU A 212 17.47 15.97 -10.18
CA LEU A 212 16.50 14.88 -10.01
C LEU A 212 17.03 13.55 -10.55
N LEU A 213 17.56 13.55 -11.76
CA LEU A 213 18.15 12.35 -12.39
C LEU A 213 19.34 11.83 -11.58
N ALA A 214 20.20 12.73 -11.08
CA ALA A 214 21.31 12.36 -10.21
C ALA A 214 20.82 11.62 -8.93
N ALA A 215 19.74 12.11 -8.29
CA ALA A 215 19.17 11.43 -7.13
C ALA A 215 18.65 10.03 -7.49
N SER A 216 17.98 9.87 -8.64
CA SER A 216 17.50 8.58 -9.11
C SER A 216 18.65 7.64 -9.52
N MET A 217 19.76 8.18 -10.04
CA MET A 217 20.97 7.39 -10.34
C MET A 217 21.66 6.91 -9.06
N LEU A 218 21.68 7.70 -7.98
CA LEU A 218 22.20 7.24 -6.68
C LEU A 218 21.35 6.05 -6.16
N GLU A 219 20.03 6.16 -6.20
CA GLU A 219 19.13 5.07 -5.80
C GLU A 219 19.36 3.80 -6.65
N ALA A 220 19.54 3.96 -7.97
CA ALA A 220 19.83 2.85 -8.86
C ALA A 220 21.21 2.21 -8.57
N ALA A 221 22.25 3.03 -8.28
CA ALA A 221 23.58 2.55 -7.93
C ALA A 221 23.58 1.75 -6.62
N ASP A 222 22.85 2.21 -5.60
CA ASP A 222 22.66 1.46 -4.35
C ASP A 222 21.97 0.11 -4.62
N GLY A 223 21.00 0.09 -5.53
CA GLY A 223 20.33 -1.15 -5.97
C GLY A 223 21.29 -2.12 -6.67
N LEU A 224 22.18 -1.61 -7.52
CA LEU A 224 23.24 -2.42 -8.19
C LEU A 224 24.24 -2.98 -7.18
N LEU A 225 24.66 -2.19 -6.17
CA LEU A 225 25.52 -2.70 -5.09
C LEU A 225 24.84 -3.84 -4.32
N ALA A 226 23.56 -3.67 -3.99
CA ALA A 226 22.79 -4.72 -3.31
C ALA A 226 22.69 -6.01 -4.14
N ALA A 227 22.67 -5.87 -5.49
CA ALA A 227 22.71 -6.98 -6.45
C ALA A 227 24.12 -7.51 -6.72
N LYS A 228 25.17 -6.94 -6.11
CA LYS A 228 26.59 -7.25 -6.33
C LYS A 228 27.11 -6.89 -7.73
N GLU A 229 26.43 -6.01 -8.43
CA GLU A 229 26.84 -5.45 -9.73
C GLU A 229 27.75 -4.22 -9.49
N THR A 230 28.89 -4.42 -8.82
CA THR A 230 29.75 -3.36 -8.29
C THR A 230 30.37 -2.48 -9.38
N GLU A 231 30.73 -3.05 -10.54
CA GLU A 231 31.29 -2.29 -11.65
C GLU A 231 30.27 -1.29 -12.23
N ALA A 232 29.04 -1.74 -12.45
CA ALA A 232 27.97 -0.90 -12.95
C ALA A 232 27.61 0.23 -11.95
N ALA A 233 27.55 -0.09 -10.65
CA ALA A 233 27.35 0.89 -9.59
C ALA A 233 28.48 1.92 -9.56
N GLY A 234 29.73 1.46 -9.58
CA GLY A 234 30.91 2.32 -9.59
C GLY A 234 30.93 3.30 -10.76
N GLY A 235 30.50 2.88 -11.94
CA GLY A 235 30.36 3.76 -13.12
C GLY A 235 29.37 4.91 -12.90
N LEU A 236 28.22 4.64 -12.26
CA LEU A 236 27.24 5.67 -11.90
C LEU A 236 27.80 6.63 -10.84
N PHE A 237 28.39 6.10 -9.78
CA PHE A 237 28.98 6.93 -8.71
C PHE A 237 30.10 7.80 -9.25
N ALA A 238 31.02 7.26 -10.07
CA ALA A 238 32.10 8.02 -10.68
C ALA A 238 31.56 9.18 -11.53
N THR A 239 30.54 8.93 -12.35
CA THR A 239 29.88 9.95 -13.18
C THR A 239 29.33 11.09 -12.32
N LEU A 240 28.62 10.77 -11.25
CA LEU A 240 28.00 11.77 -10.36
C LEU A 240 29.04 12.53 -9.53
N ALA A 241 30.07 11.86 -9.04
CA ALA A 241 31.14 12.45 -8.24
C ALA A 241 31.97 13.48 -9.04
N ALA A 242 32.19 13.21 -10.33
CA ALA A 242 32.96 14.07 -11.23
C ALA A 242 32.20 15.32 -11.69
N ASP A 243 30.86 15.32 -11.65
CA ASP A 243 30.06 16.42 -12.19
C ASP A 243 30.01 17.62 -11.24
N ARG A 244 30.79 18.66 -11.57
CA ARG A 244 30.85 19.91 -10.80
C ARG A 244 29.56 20.74 -10.82
N ALA A 245 28.62 20.46 -11.74
CA ALA A 245 27.32 21.11 -11.76
C ALA A 245 26.37 20.59 -10.67
N LEU A 246 26.66 19.45 -10.08
CA LEU A 246 25.89 18.92 -8.95
C LEU A 246 26.25 19.59 -7.61
N PRO A 247 25.28 19.73 -6.70
CA PRO A 247 25.52 20.18 -5.33
C PRO A 247 26.58 19.30 -4.62
N VAL A 248 27.40 19.91 -3.78
CA VAL A 248 28.45 19.23 -3.03
C VAL A 248 27.92 18.00 -2.25
N PRO A 249 26.75 18.05 -1.57
CA PRO A 249 26.21 16.87 -0.88
C PRO A 249 25.98 15.66 -1.79
N MET A 250 25.48 15.87 -3.02
CA MET A 250 25.21 14.77 -3.96
C MET A 250 26.51 14.14 -4.47
N ARG A 251 27.52 14.97 -4.81
CA ARG A 251 28.85 14.46 -5.22
C ARG A 251 29.53 13.70 -4.08
N ARG A 252 29.35 14.17 -2.85
CA ARG A 252 29.87 13.50 -1.66
C ARG A 252 29.20 12.13 -1.43
N ALA A 253 27.87 12.06 -1.58
CA ALA A 253 27.14 10.79 -1.52
C ALA A 253 27.67 9.79 -2.56
N ALA A 254 27.90 10.25 -3.80
CA ALA A 254 28.47 9.40 -4.85
C ALA A 254 29.90 8.93 -4.55
N LEU A 255 30.74 9.77 -3.95
CA LEU A 255 32.09 9.37 -3.51
C LEU A 255 32.07 8.32 -2.41
N MET A 256 31.13 8.43 -1.47
CA MET A 256 30.99 7.47 -0.36
C MET A 256 30.41 6.11 -0.83
N GLY A 257 29.56 6.09 -1.86
CA GLY A 257 29.05 4.86 -2.44
C GLY A 257 30.08 4.11 -3.29
N ASN A 258 31.14 4.76 -3.72
CA ASN A 258 32.19 4.19 -4.59
C ASN A 258 33.36 3.56 -3.79
N ILE A 259 33.23 3.41 -2.48
CA ILE A 259 34.20 2.78 -1.58
C ILE A 259 33.79 1.33 -1.29
#